data_a11351c48c2232150ad4eea04bbc98c6
#
_entry.id   a11351c48c2232150ad4eea04bbc98c6
#
_cell.length_a   1.000
_cell.length_b   1.000
_cell.length_c   1.000
_cell.angle_alpha   90.00
_cell.angle_beta   90.00
_cell.angle_gamma   90.00
#
_symmetry.space_group_name_H-M   'P 1'
#
loop_
_entity.id
_entity.type
_entity.pdbx_description
1 polymer ?
#
loop_
_entity_poly.entity_id
_entity_poly.type
_entity_poly.pdbx_seq_one_letter_code
_entity_poly.pdbx_strand_id
1 'polypeptide(L)'
;LCDRRQRQMCIRDRKVKDAGQFILGLDATFKPMGYTDENGEIVGFDIDVAEEVCKRLGVKLVKQPVNWDTLTTDLNVGKCDCIWNGLSINKERQEKMNLSEPYMKNAMVFVVKGDSTVAKMDDLKGKKISVQNGSSAQTILENSAIKDDITISPIATNVEALQQLELGVVDVVFLDEVVADYEIKNSGKDYKKLAEGLEEEQYAIAFRKNDQALRDAVQKTLGEMKADGKLGEISTKWFGSDITIVK
;
A
#
# COMPACT_ATOMS: atom_id res chain seq x y z
N LEU A 1 1.24 -37.53 14.03
CA LEU A 1 -0.07 -36.87 14.15
C LEU A 1 0.11 -35.37 13.94
N CYS A 2 -0.11 -34.91 12.70
CA CYS A 2 -0.19 -33.47 12.43
C CYS A 2 -1.44 -32.91 13.13
N ASP A 3 -1.26 -31.96 14.02
CA ASP A 3 -2.35 -31.26 14.71
C ASP A 3 -3.33 -30.67 13.68
N ARG A 4 -4.62 -30.57 14.04
CA ARG A 4 -5.68 -30.00 13.17
C ARG A 4 -5.32 -28.59 12.66
N ARG A 5 -4.59 -27.79 13.44
CA ARG A 5 -4.07 -26.48 13.03
C ARG A 5 -2.98 -26.59 11.96
N GLN A 6 -2.05 -27.55 12.09
CA GLN A 6 -1.02 -27.82 11.08
C GLN A 6 -1.64 -28.36 9.76
N ARG A 7 -2.71 -29.14 9.83
CA ARG A 7 -3.42 -29.60 8.61
C ARG A 7 -4.13 -28.46 7.88
N GLN A 8 -4.74 -27.51 8.57
CA GLN A 8 -5.34 -26.34 7.93
C GLN A 8 -4.28 -25.38 7.38
N MET A 9 -3.13 -25.23 8.03
CA MET A 9 -1.98 -24.44 7.56
C MET A 9 -1.38 -25.03 6.27
N CYS A 10 -1.24 -26.35 6.17
CA CYS A 10 -0.73 -27.02 4.95
C CYS A 10 -1.72 -26.97 3.76
N ILE A 11 -3.02 -26.76 3.98
CA ILE A 11 -4.04 -26.88 2.93
C ILE A 11 -4.01 -25.69 1.96
N ARG A 12 -3.66 -24.47 2.40
CA ARG A 12 -3.71 -23.28 1.54
C ARG A 12 -2.41 -22.95 0.83
N ASP A 13 -1.25 -23.19 1.42
CA ASP A 13 0.02 -23.22 0.69
C ASP A 13 -0.04 -24.25 -0.45
N ARG A 14 -0.63 -25.42 -0.19
CA ARG A 14 -0.95 -26.40 -1.23
C ARG A 14 -1.94 -25.86 -2.24
N LYS A 15 -2.96 -25.11 -1.84
CA LYS A 15 -3.98 -24.59 -2.76
C LYS A 15 -3.39 -23.61 -3.78
N VAL A 16 -2.49 -22.73 -3.37
CA VAL A 16 -1.74 -21.80 -4.26
C VAL A 16 -0.81 -22.62 -5.16
N LYS A 17 -0.07 -23.59 -4.61
CA LYS A 17 0.84 -24.46 -5.38
C LYS A 17 0.08 -25.39 -6.33
N ASP A 18 -1.01 -26.00 -5.89
CA ASP A 18 -1.84 -26.89 -6.71
C ASP A 18 -2.57 -26.13 -7.82
N ALA A 19 -2.99 -24.87 -7.55
CA ALA A 19 -3.55 -23.99 -8.55
C ALA A 19 -2.49 -23.41 -9.52
N GLY A 20 -1.20 -23.48 -9.15
CA GLY A 20 -0.10 -22.94 -9.93
C GLY A 20 -0.12 -21.42 -10.06
N GLN A 21 -0.91 -20.72 -9.22
CA GLN A 21 -1.06 -19.26 -9.27
C GLN A 21 -1.23 -18.64 -7.89
N PHE A 22 -0.75 -17.41 -7.76
CA PHE A 22 -0.86 -16.56 -6.58
C PHE A 22 -1.56 -15.26 -6.98
N ILE A 23 -2.72 -14.98 -6.37
CA ILE A 23 -3.56 -13.83 -6.71
C ILE A 23 -3.29 -12.69 -5.75
N LEU A 24 -2.69 -11.62 -6.28
CA LEU A 24 -2.36 -10.39 -5.55
C LEU A 24 -3.47 -9.36 -5.76
N GLY A 25 -4.11 -8.91 -4.69
CA GLY A 25 -5.08 -7.81 -4.69
C GLY A 25 -4.37 -6.46 -4.52
N LEU A 26 -4.74 -5.48 -5.36
CA LEU A 26 -4.15 -4.14 -5.36
C LEU A 26 -5.15 -3.07 -5.81
N ASP A 27 -4.91 -1.81 -5.41
CA ASP A 27 -5.41 -0.63 -6.09
C ASP A 27 -4.50 -0.32 -7.28
N ALA A 28 -4.99 -0.56 -8.50
CA ALA A 28 -4.21 -0.41 -9.73
C ALA A 28 -3.98 1.06 -10.14
N THR A 29 -4.10 1.99 -9.19
CA THR A 29 -3.80 3.43 -9.38
C THR A 29 -2.72 3.95 -8.44
N PHE A 30 -2.17 3.10 -7.55
CA PHE A 30 -1.29 3.49 -6.46
C PHE A 30 0.19 3.51 -6.87
N LYS A 31 0.61 4.57 -7.57
CA LYS A 31 1.99 4.79 -8.00
C LYS A 31 2.91 5.14 -6.82
N PRO A 32 4.16 4.67 -6.80
CA PRO A 32 4.80 3.75 -7.73
C PRO A 32 4.70 2.28 -7.31
N MET A 33 3.85 1.94 -6.31
CA MET A 33 3.79 0.60 -5.72
C MET A 33 3.12 -0.43 -6.62
N GLY A 34 1.94 -0.08 -7.19
CA GLY A 34 1.22 -0.91 -8.15
C GLY A 34 0.20 -0.07 -8.91
N TYR A 35 0.31 -0.02 -10.22
CA TYR A 35 -0.57 0.80 -11.05
C TYR A 35 -0.63 0.30 -12.49
N THR A 36 -1.67 0.70 -13.21
CA THR A 36 -1.79 0.44 -14.65
C THR A 36 -0.99 1.48 -15.43
N ASP A 37 -0.06 1.02 -16.26
CA ASP A 37 0.76 1.86 -17.14
C ASP A 37 0.01 2.28 -18.42
N GLU A 38 0.70 3.01 -19.30
CA GLU A 38 0.15 3.51 -20.56
C GLU A 38 -0.20 2.38 -21.56
N ASN A 39 0.37 1.18 -21.37
CA ASN A 39 0.11 0.00 -22.20
C ASN A 39 -1.05 -0.84 -21.66
N GLY A 40 -1.62 -0.46 -20.51
CA GLY A 40 -2.66 -1.21 -19.82
C GLY A 40 -2.12 -2.34 -18.92
N GLU A 41 -0.79 -2.43 -18.73
CA GLU A 41 -0.17 -3.43 -17.87
C GLU A 41 -0.08 -2.93 -16.42
N ILE A 42 -0.32 -3.83 -15.47
CA ILE A 42 -0.14 -3.52 -14.04
C ILE A 42 1.34 -3.70 -13.69
N VAL A 43 1.99 -2.61 -13.30
CA VAL A 43 3.42 -2.51 -12.99
C VAL A 43 3.61 -1.81 -11.64
N GLY A 44 4.81 -1.83 -11.08
CA GLY A 44 5.16 -1.12 -9.85
C GLY A 44 6.19 -1.85 -9.01
N PHE A 45 6.66 -1.19 -7.95
CA PHE A 45 7.62 -1.77 -7.03
C PHE A 45 7.11 -3.08 -6.41
N ASP A 46 5.91 -3.04 -5.82
CA ASP A 46 5.32 -4.24 -5.18
C ASP A 46 5.05 -5.36 -6.19
N ILE A 47 4.73 -4.99 -7.44
CA ILE A 47 4.52 -5.95 -8.52
C ILE A 47 5.82 -6.65 -8.90
N ASP A 48 6.91 -5.92 -9.10
CA ASP A 48 8.23 -6.51 -9.41
C ASP A 48 8.71 -7.43 -8.28
N VAL A 49 8.51 -7.04 -7.02
CA VAL A 49 8.84 -7.87 -5.85
C VAL A 49 7.98 -9.13 -5.83
N ALA A 50 6.68 -9.00 -6.05
CA ALA A 50 5.75 -10.13 -6.06
C ALA A 50 6.03 -11.09 -7.23
N GLU A 51 6.40 -10.60 -8.40
CA GLU A 51 6.80 -11.42 -9.55
C GLU A 51 8.04 -12.28 -9.23
N GLU A 52 9.05 -11.70 -8.59
CA GLU A 52 10.24 -12.47 -8.17
C GLU A 52 9.90 -13.48 -7.06
N VAL A 53 9.04 -13.10 -6.09
CA VAL A 53 8.55 -14.03 -5.07
C VAL A 53 7.82 -15.22 -5.72
N CYS A 54 6.90 -14.96 -6.63
CA CYS A 54 6.14 -16.00 -7.33
C CYS A 54 7.03 -16.92 -8.15
N LYS A 55 8.04 -16.35 -8.84
CA LYS A 55 9.05 -17.10 -9.58
C LYS A 55 9.82 -18.07 -8.68
N ARG A 56 10.25 -17.63 -7.48
CA ARG A 56 10.96 -18.48 -6.50
C ARG A 56 10.04 -19.54 -5.90
N LEU A 57 8.76 -19.23 -5.70
CA LEU A 57 7.76 -20.18 -5.22
C LEU A 57 7.27 -21.17 -6.31
N GLY A 58 7.60 -20.93 -7.58
CA GLY A 58 7.21 -21.78 -8.70
C GLY A 58 5.74 -21.65 -9.10
N VAL A 59 5.14 -20.46 -8.90
CA VAL A 59 3.75 -20.15 -9.23
C VAL A 59 3.64 -18.91 -10.11
N LYS A 60 2.53 -18.75 -10.82
CA LYS A 60 2.26 -17.57 -11.66
C LYS A 60 1.62 -16.46 -10.80
N LEU A 61 2.10 -15.22 -10.92
CA LEU A 61 1.43 -14.06 -10.35
C LEU A 61 0.18 -13.71 -11.16
N VAL A 62 -0.95 -13.52 -10.47
CA VAL A 62 -2.19 -12.95 -11.03
C VAL A 62 -2.45 -11.63 -10.29
N LYS A 63 -2.54 -10.54 -11.03
CA LYS A 63 -2.76 -9.18 -10.52
C LYS A 63 -4.26 -8.91 -10.54
N GLN A 64 -4.88 -8.74 -9.37
CA GLN A 64 -6.33 -8.58 -9.23
C GLN A 64 -6.66 -7.17 -8.68
N PRO A 65 -7.15 -6.25 -9.51
CA PRO A 65 -7.66 -4.98 -9.00
C PRO A 65 -8.80 -5.16 -7.99
N VAL A 66 -8.72 -4.45 -6.87
CA VAL A 66 -9.73 -4.41 -5.80
C VAL A 66 -9.99 -2.97 -5.39
N ASN A 67 -11.17 -2.71 -4.82
CA ASN A 67 -11.44 -1.43 -4.18
C ASN A 67 -10.80 -1.43 -2.78
N TRP A 68 -10.14 -0.33 -2.45
CA TRP A 68 -9.38 -0.24 -1.19
C TRP A 68 -10.27 -0.30 0.06
N ASP A 69 -11.47 0.25 0.00
CA ASP A 69 -12.46 0.22 1.08
C ASP A 69 -13.06 -1.17 1.34
N THR A 70 -12.99 -2.10 0.36
CA THR A 70 -13.50 -3.47 0.48
C THR A 70 -12.41 -4.54 0.62
N LEU A 71 -11.12 -4.15 0.71
CA LEU A 71 -9.98 -5.06 0.65
C LEU A 71 -10.06 -6.24 1.63
N THR A 72 -10.50 -6.00 2.86
CA THR A 72 -10.65 -7.06 3.89
C THR A 72 -11.72 -8.09 3.49
N THR A 73 -12.83 -7.62 2.91
CA THR A 73 -13.91 -8.49 2.41
C THR A 73 -13.43 -9.30 1.22
N ASP A 74 -12.80 -8.65 0.22
CA ASP A 74 -12.27 -9.29 -0.98
C ASP A 74 -11.24 -10.38 -0.64
N LEU A 75 -10.37 -10.11 0.33
CA LEU A 75 -9.42 -11.08 0.85
C LEU A 75 -10.13 -12.27 1.53
N ASN A 76 -11.11 -12.02 2.39
CA ASN A 76 -11.79 -13.05 3.16
C ASN A 76 -12.69 -13.97 2.29
N VAL A 77 -13.34 -13.42 1.25
CA VAL A 77 -14.14 -14.25 0.32
C VAL A 77 -13.26 -15.01 -0.70
N GLY A 78 -11.94 -14.75 -0.72
CA GLY A 78 -10.99 -15.47 -1.57
C GLY A 78 -10.88 -14.93 -3.00
N LYS A 79 -11.26 -13.68 -3.23
CA LYS A 79 -11.04 -12.98 -4.50
C LYS A 79 -9.55 -12.80 -4.81
N CYS A 80 -8.72 -12.67 -3.76
CA CYS A 80 -7.27 -12.67 -3.83
C CYS A 80 -6.67 -13.49 -2.69
N ASP A 81 -5.38 -13.83 -2.79
CA ASP A 81 -4.64 -14.59 -1.80
C ASP A 81 -3.91 -13.68 -0.81
N CYS A 82 -3.54 -12.50 -1.25
CA CYS A 82 -2.98 -11.44 -0.42
C CYS A 82 -3.44 -10.05 -0.90
N ILE A 83 -3.26 -9.04 -0.04
CA ILE A 83 -3.25 -7.63 -0.44
C ILE A 83 -1.81 -7.15 -0.33
N TRP A 84 -1.27 -6.69 -1.45
CA TRP A 84 0.11 -6.22 -1.54
C TRP A 84 0.20 -4.99 -2.42
N ASN A 85 0.15 -3.81 -1.79
CA ASN A 85 0.12 -2.53 -2.48
C ASN A 85 0.31 -1.37 -1.49
N GLY A 86 1.48 -1.32 -0.84
CA GLY A 86 1.76 -0.29 0.17
C GLY A 86 0.74 -0.30 1.32
N LEU A 87 0.41 -1.49 1.84
CA LEU A 87 -0.58 -1.60 2.90
C LEU A 87 0.05 -1.28 4.26
N SER A 88 -0.34 -0.15 4.86
CA SER A 88 0.12 0.28 6.18
C SER A 88 -0.33 -0.66 7.28
N ILE A 89 0.58 -0.95 8.22
CA ILE A 89 0.30 -1.70 9.43
C ILE A 89 -0.47 -0.78 10.38
N ASN A 90 -1.67 -1.19 10.80
CA ASN A 90 -2.41 -0.55 11.89
C ASN A 90 -3.13 -1.60 12.76
N LYS A 91 -3.64 -1.16 13.89
CA LYS A 91 -4.26 -2.05 14.89
C LYS A 91 -5.44 -2.84 14.31
N GLU A 92 -6.32 -2.18 13.57
CA GLU A 92 -7.48 -2.81 12.96
C GLU A 92 -7.09 -3.93 11.98
N ARG A 93 -6.09 -3.66 11.12
CA ARG A 93 -5.57 -4.63 10.15
C ARG A 93 -4.87 -5.80 10.83
N GLN A 94 -4.11 -5.55 11.91
CA GLN A 94 -3.50 -6.60 12.73
C GLN A 94 -4.54 -7.51 13.39
N GLU A 95 -5.69 -6.97 13.81
CA GLU A 95 -6.78 -7.75 14.39
C GLU A 95 -7.51 -8.60 13.34
N LYS A 96 -7.73 -8.06 12.14
CA LYS A 96 -8.55 -8.68 11.08
C LYS A 96 -7.77 -9.56 10.11
N MET A 97 -6.49 -9.32 9.91
CA MET A 97 -5.63 -9.96 8.92
C MET A 97 -4.36 -10.52 9.53
N ASN A 98 -3.70 -11.42 8.82
CA ASN A 98 -2.37 -11.92 9.13
C ASN A 98 -1.35 -11.14 8.30
N LEU A 99 -0.58 -10.26 8.93
CA LEU A 99 0.37 -9.40 8.25
C LEU A 99 1.76 -10.04 8.19
N SER A 100 2.50 -9.76 7.12
CA SER A 100 3.94 -10.03 7.07
C SER A 100 4.70 -9.15 8.07
N GLU A 101 5.99 -9.43 8.26
CA GLU A 101 6.90 -8.42 8.81
C GLU A 101 6.94 -7.21 7.87
N PRO A 102 7.24 -6.01 8.39
CA PRO A 102 7.30 -4.82 7.56
C PRO A 102 8.42 -4.92 6.51
N TYR A 103 8.12 -4.49 5.27
CA TYR A 103 9.10 -4.50 4.19
C TYR A 103 9.58 -3.11 3.78
N MET A 104 8.85 -2.04 4.12
CA MET A 104 9.20 -0.66 3.80
C MET A 104 8.66 0.30 4.85
N LYS A 105 9.36 1.44 5.08
CA LYS A 105 8.84 2.56 5.85
C LYS A 105 8.00 3.48 4.97
N ASN A 106 7.03 4.14 5.57
CA ASN A 106 6.21 5.18 4.98
C ASN A 106 5.92 6.28 6.01
N ALA A 107 5.43 7.41 5.56
CA ALA A 107 4.83 8.45 6.39
C ALA A 107 3.58 8.99 5.72
N MET A 108 2.65 9.54 6.49
CA MET A 108 1.50 10.25 5.97
C MET A 108 1.77 11.74 5.91
N VAL A 109 1.59 12.33 4.73
CA VAL A 109 1.95 13.72 4.44
C VAL A 109 0.79 14.51 3.84
N PHE A 110 0.81 15.81 4.02
CA PHE A 110 -0.11 16.75 3.39
C PHE A 110 0.51 17.29 2.10
N VAL A 111 -0.23 17.17 1.00
CA VAL A 111 0.15 17.70 -0.33
C VAL A 111 -0.79 18.84 -0.68
N VAL A 112 -0.22 19.93 -1.15
CA VAL A 112 -0.92 21.13 -1.62
C VAL A 112 -0.36 21.57 -2.98
N LYS A 113 -1.07 22.45 -3.68
CA LYS A 113 -0.55 23.10 -4.89
C LYS A 113 0.64 23.99 -4.54
N GLY A 114 1.58 24.17 -5.46
CA GLY A 114 2.78 24.98 -5.26
C GLY A 114 2.50 26.43 -4.87
N ASP A 115 1.42 27.01 -5.43
CA ASP A 115 0.96 28.37 -5.13
C ASP A 115 0.08 28.48 -3.86
N SER A 116 -0.18 27.36 -3.15
CA SER A 116 -0.99 27.36 -1.93
C SER A 116 -0.33 28.17 -0.81
N THR A 117 -1.16 28.89 -0.06
CA THR A 117 -0.74 29.61 1.16
C THR A 117 -0.63 28.69 2.38
N VAL A 118 -1.12 27.43 2.29
CA VAL A 118 -0.98 26.44 3.35
C VAL A 118 0.48 25.97 3.40
N ALA A 119 1.16 26.20 4.52
CA ALA A 119 2.58 25.89 4.69
C ALA A 119 2.89 25.07 5.95
N LYS A 120 1.99 25.07 6.94
CA LYS A 120 2.14 24.37 8.22
C LYS A 120 0.81 23.84 8.73
N MET A 121 0.84 23.03 9.77
CA MET A 121 -0.36 22.37 10.35
C MET A 121 -1.45 23.37 10.77
N ASP A 122 -1.07 24.53 11.36
CA ASP A 122 -2.04 25.55 11.79
C ASP A 122 -2.88 26.11 10.62
N ASP A 123 -2.32 26.12 9.40
CA ASP A 123 -2.99 26.63 8.20
C ASP A 123 -4.06 25.67 7.67
N LEU A 124 -4.13 24.43 8.19
CA LEU A 124 -5.14 23.45 7.83
C LEU A 124 -6.52 23.76 8.38
N LYS A 125 -6.63 24.65 9.35
CA LYS A 125 -7.91 25.05 9.96
C LYS A 125 -8.87 25.60 8.91
N GLY A 126 -10.09 25.04 8.88
CA GLY A 126 -11.13 25.36 7.91
C GLY A 126 -10.89 24.80 6.50
N LYS A 127 -9.83 24.03 6.27
CA LYS A 127 -9.52 23.45 4.96
C LYS A 127 -10.29 22.16 4.70
N LYS A 128 -10.55 21.91 3.41
CA LYS A 128 -11.11 20.67 2.91
C LYS A 128 -9.96 19.76 2.46
N ILE A 129 -9.85 18.60 3.11
CA ILE A 129 -8.77 17.63 2.90
C ILE A 129 -9.34 16.38 2.27
N SER A 130 -8.86 16.03 1.06
CA SER A 130 -9.21 14.76 0.41
C SER A 130 -8.29 13.64 0.89
N VAL A 131 -8.87 12.45 1.00
CA VAL A 131 -8.19 11.23 1.47
C VAL A 131 -8.83 10.01 0.82
N GLN A 132 -8.04 8.97 0.54
CA GLN A 132 -8.60 7.74 0.00
C GLN A 132 -9.48 7.03 1.02
N ASN A 133 -10.69 6.64 0.60
CA ASN A 133 -11.64 5.91 1.45
C ASN A 133 -11.09 4.54 1.86
N GLY A 134 -11.27 4.15 3.14
CA GLY A 134 -10.75 2.88 3.71
C GLY A 134 -9.23 2.84 3.90
N SER A 135 -8.52 3.96 3.67
CA SER A 135 -7.07 4.05 3.87
C SER A 135 -6.70 4.29 5.33
N SER A 136 -5.42 4.04 5.65
CA SER A 136 -4.81 4.44 6.91
C SER A 136 -4.86 5.96 7.10
N ALA A 137 -4.62 6.73 6.02
CA ALA A 137 -4.72 8.18 6.01
C ALA A 137 -6.09 8.68 6.51
N GLN A 138 -7.19 8.08 6.04
CA GLN A 138 -8.52 8.42 6.53
C GLN A 138 -8.63 8.18 8.05
N THR A 139 -8.24 7.00 8.51
CA THR A 139 -8.28 6.64 9.93
C THR A 139 -7.46 7.59 10.80
N ILE A 140 -6.27 7.99 10.32
CA ILE A 140 -5.38 8.94 11.01
C ILE A 140 -6.05 10.31 11.13
N LEU A 141 -6.60 10.85 10.03
CA LEU A 141 -7.29 12.15 10.06
C LEU A 141 -8.49 12.15 10.99
N GLU A 142 -9.33 11.12 10.92
CA GLU A 142 -10.55 10.99 11.75
C GLU A 142 -10.25 10.87 13.26
N ASN A 143 -9.03 10.41 13.62
CA ASN A 143 -8.58 10.32 15.01
C ASN A 143 -7.58 11.40 15.41
N SER A 144 -7.22 12.31 14.50
CA SER A 144 -6.26 13.38 14.76
C SER A 144 -6.83 14.51 15.64
N ALA A 145 -5.94 15.29 16.24
CA ALA A 145 -6.31 16.46 17.02
C ALA A 145 -6.95 17.58 16.17
N ILE A 146 -6.72 17.58 14.85
CA ILE A 146 -7.24 18.62 13.94
C ILE A 146 -8.58 18.25 13.30
N LYS A 147 -9.15 17.06 13.56
CA LYS A 147 -10.35 16.55 12.89
C LYS A 147 -11.55 17.49 12.94
N ASP A 148 -11.73 18.20 14.06
CA ASP A 148 -12.87 19.11 14.28
C ASP A 148 -12.64 20.49 13.63
N ASP A 149 -11.40 20.78 13.22
CA ASP A 149 -10.99 22.03 12.55
C ASP A 149 -10.96 21.92 11.01
N ILE A 150 -11.14 20.71 10.44
CA ILE A 150 -11.01 20.43 9.00
C ILE A 150 -12.29 19.80 8.45
N THR A 151 -12.41 19.77 7.11
CA THR A 151 -13.45 18.98 6.43
C THR A 151 -12.78 17.81 5.71
N ILE A 152 -13.03 16.60 6.20
CA ILE A 152 -12.51 15.37 5.56
C ILE A 152 -13.41 15.00 4.37
N SER A 153 -12.82 14.77 3.20
CA SER A 153 -13.51 14.43 1.95
C SER A 153 -12.98 13.09 1.41
N PRO A 154 -13.54 11.95 1.84
CA PRO A 154 -13.13 10.65 1.32
C PRO A 154 -13.47 10.48 -0.16
N ILE A 155 -12.57 9.84 -0.92
CA ILE A 155 -12.72 9.56 -2.36
C ILE A 155 -12.13 8.18 -2.69
N ALA A 156 -12.45 7.61 -3.84
CA ALA A 156 -12.10 6.22 -4.13
C ALA A 156 -10.58 6.00 -4.29
N THR A 157 -9.86 6.94 -4.91
CA THR A 157 -8.43 6.78 -5.22
C THR A 157 -7.62 8.05 -4.92
N ASN A 158 -6.31 7.89 -4.68
CA ASN A 158 -5.39 9.03 -4.53
C ASN A 158 -5.26 9.85 -5.83
N VAL A 159 -5.42 9.20 -7.00
CA VAL A 159 -5.44 9.91 -8.29
C VAL A 159 -6.61 10.89 -8.36
N GLU A 160 -7.80 10.45 -7.98
CA GLU A 160 -8.98 11.33 -7.92
C GLU A 160 -8.81 12.44 -6.87
N ALA A 161 -8.19 12.15 -5.72
CA ALA A 161 -7.89 13.15 -4.69
C ALA A 161 -6.97 14.26 -5.25
N LEU A 162 -5.91 13.89 -5.95
CA LEU A 162 -5.00 14.84 -6.58
C LEU A 162 -5.66 15.62 -7.73
N GLN A 163 -6.56 15.00 -8.49
CA GLN A 163 -7.36 15.70 -9.49
C GLN A 163 -8.29 16.75 -8.84
N GLN A 164 -8.91 16.43 -7.71
CA GLN A 164 -9.71 17.40 -6.96
C GLN A 164 -8.87 18.57 -6.44
N LEU A 165 -7.63 18.32 -6.02
CA LEU A 165 -6.67 19.36 -5.62
C LEU A 165 -6.35 20.29 -6.81
N GLU A 166 -6.07 19.73 -7.99
CA GLU A 166 -5.82 20.51 -9.21
C GLU A 166 -6.99 21.42 -9.58
N LEU A 167 -8.20 20.88 -9.48
CA LEU A 167 -9.44 21.61 -9.80
C LEU A 167 -9.85 22.61 -8.73
N GLY A 168 -9.15 22.63 -7.56
CA GLY A 168 -9.51 23.50 -6.43
C GLY A 168 -10.80 23.07 -5.71
N VAL A 169 -11.25 21.82 -5.87
CA VAL A 169 -12.40 21.25 -5.16
C VAL A 169 -12.05 20.96 -3.70
N VAL A 170 -10.78 20.65 -3.45
CA VAL A 170 -10.19 20.50 -2.12
C VAL A 170 -8.92 21.37 -2.02
N ASP A 171 -8.56 21.74 -0.80
CA ASP A 171 -7.40 22.58 -0.52
C ASP A 171 -6.12 21.76 -0.35
N VAL A 172 -6.27 20.50 0.13
CA VAL A 172 -5.18 19.62 0.55
C VAL A 172 -5.52 18.17 0.22
N VAL A 173 -4.52 17.37 -0.07
CA VAL A 173 -4.62 15.90 -0.10
C VAL A 173 -3.73 15.33 0.99
N PHE A 174 -4.25 14.36 1.75
CA PHE A 174 -3.48 13.64 2.77
C PHE A 174 -3.29 12.19 2.32
N LEU A 175 -2.04 11.79 2.09
CA LEU A 175 -1.69 10.52 1.48
C LEU A 175 -0.28 10.08 1.85
N ASP A 176 0.10 8.91 1.36
CA ASP A 176 1.40 8.29 1.56
C ASP A 176 2.54 9.11 0.96
N GLU A 177 3.63 9.26 1.71
CA GLU A 177 4.80 10.03 1.28
C GLU A 177 5.42 9.47 0.00
N VAL A 178 5.46 8.15 -0.16
CA VAL A 178 6.00 7.52 -1.37
C VAL A 178 5.22 7.91 -2.62
N VAL A 179 3.90 8.06 -2.50
CA VAL A 179 3.02 8.53 -3.59
C VAL A 179 3.23 10.02 -3.84
N ALA A 180 3.26 10.82 -2.76
CA ALA A 180 3.52 12.25 -2.85
C ALA A 180 4.83 12.55 -3.57
N ASP A 181 5.93 11.90 -3.17
CA ASP A 181 7.25 12.08 -3.77
C ASP A 181 7.29 11.66 -5.23
N TYR A 182 6.62 10.55 -5.56
CA TYR A 182 6.51 10.11 -6.95
C TYR A 182 5.74 11.14 -7.81
N GLU A 183 4.61 11.62 -7.35
CA GLU A 183 3.76 12.57 -8.08
C GLU A 183 4.41 13.95 -8.20
N ILE A 184 5.04 14.46 -7.15
CA ILE A 184 5.81 15.72 -7.19
C ILE A 184 6.92 15.65 -8.25
N LYS A 185 7.61 14.50 -8.34
CA LYS A 185 8.73 14.32 -9.27
C LYS A 185 8.29 14.08 -10.71
N ASN A 186 7.18 13.35 -10.94
CA ASN A 186 6.91 12.73 -12.25
C ASN A 186 5.61 13.24 -12.91
N SER A 187 4.67 13.86 -12.18
CA SER A 187 3.39 14.29 -12.75
C SER A 187 3.49 15.54 -13.64
N GLY A 188 4.58 16.32 -13.53
CA GLY A 188 4.72 17.62 -14.13
C GLY A 188 3.82 18.70 -13.52
N LYS A 189 3.18 18.39 -12.38
CA LYS A 189 2.32 19.30 -11.61
C LYS A 189 3.12 20.03 -10.55
N ASP A 190 2.70 21.24 -10.25
CA ASP A 190 3.31 22.05 -9.19
C ASP A 190 2.67 21.69 -7.84
N TYR A 191 3.18 20.61 -7.23
CA TYR A 191 2.81 20.15 -5.90
C TYR A 191 3.94 20.39 -4.90
N LYS A 192 3.59 20.60 -3.63
CA LYS A 192 4.52 20.60 -2.51
C LYS A 192 3.96 19.84 -1.32
N LYS A 193 4.86 19.20 -0.55
CA LYS A 193 4.54 18.60 0.75
C LYS A 193 4.67 19.66 1.84
N LEU A 194 3.84 19.58 2.87
CA LEU A 194 4.15 20.27 4.13
C LEU A 194 5.34 19.58 4.81
N ALA A 195 6.14 20.36 5.55
CA ALA A 195 7.28 19.82 6.29
C ALA A 195 6.84 18.90 7.45
N GLU A 196 5.63 19.09 7.96
CA GLU A 196 5.05 18.32 9.04
C GLU A 196 4.05 17.31 8.49
N GLY A 197 4.22 16.05 8.87
CA GLY A 197 3.25 14.96 8.66
C GLY A 197 2.53 14.62 9.98
N LEU A 198 1.62 13.63 9.95
CA LEU A 198 0.92 13.21 11.16
C LEU A 198 1.49 11.94 11.77
N GLU A 199 1.92 10.97 10.98
CA GLU A 199 2.31 9.65 11.49
C GLU A 199 3.34 8.98 10.58
N GLU A 200 4.32 8.30 11.22
CA GLU A 200 5.20 7.36 10.54
C GLU A 200 4.54 5.98 10.52
N GLU A 201 4.62 5.30 9.41
CA GLU A 201 4.02 4.00 9.18
C GLU A 201 5.02 3.00 8.60
N GLN A 202 4.59 1.75 8.53
CA GLN A 202 5.32 0.68 7.86
C GLN A 202 4.36 -0.11 6.98
N TYR A 203 4.83 -0.51 5.79
CA TYR A 203 4.08 -1.36 4.89
C TYR A 203 4.32 -2.84 5.16
N ALA A 204 3.24 -3.60 5.08
CA ALA A 204 3.24 -5.06 5.14
C ALA A 204 2.35 -5.66 4.05
N ILE A 205 2.48 -6.96 3.86
CA ILE A 205 1.60 -7.75 3.00
C ILE A 205 0.53 -8.37 3.90
N ALA A 206 -0.74 -8.26 3.50
CA ALA A 206 -1.84 -8.82 4.26
C ALA A 206 -2.34 -10.13 3.65
N PHE A 207 -2.55 -11.11 4.52
CA PHE A 207 -3.11 -12.43 4.22
C PHE A 207 -4.36 -12.65 5.07
N ARG A 208 -5.21 -13.63 4.70
CA ARG A 208 -6.30 -14.04 5.58
C ARG A 208 -5.75 -14.52 6.91
N LYS A 209 -6.52 -14.32 7.97
CA LYS A 209 -6.07 -14.61 9.35
C LYS A 209 -5.51 -16.03 9.55
N ASN A 210 -5.99 -17.00 8.79
CA ASN A 210 -5.60 -18.42 8.90
C ASN A 210 -4.57 -18.86 7.84
N ASP A 211 -4.06 -17.96 7.00
CA ASP A 211 -3.12 -18.29 5.92
C ASP A 211 -1.65 -18.15 6.36
N GLN A 212 -1.33 -18.63 7.58
CA GLN A 212 0.00 -18.52 8.18
C GLN A 212 1.10 -19.14 7.31
N ALA A 213 0.88 -20.32 6.74
CA ALA A 213 1.88 -20.99 5.93
C ALA A 213 2.23 -20.22 4.64
N LEU A 214 1.22 -19.62 4.00
CA LEU A 214 1.42 -18.78 2.82
C LEU A 214 2.18 -17.49 3.18
N ARG A 215 1.77 -16.84 4.27
CA ARG A 215 2.47 -15.66 4.81
C ARG A 215 3.93 -15.96 5.10
N ASP A 216 4.22 -17.08 5.76
CA ASP A 216 5.58 -17.48 6.14
C ASP A 216 6.43 -17.84 4.91
N ALA A 217 5.83 -18.48 3.90
CA ALA A 217 6.52 -18.78 2.64
C ALA A 217 6.92 -17.49 1.90
N VAL A 218 6.02 -16.51 1.81
CA VAL A 218 6.30 -15.20 1.21
C VAL A 218 7.37 -14.46 2.03
N GLN A 219 7.23 -14.41 3.36
CA GLN A 219 8.20 -13.76 4.26
C GLN A 219 9.60 -14.35 4.12
N LYS A 220 9.71 -15.68 4.10
CA LYS A 220 10.98 -16.37 3.91
C LYS A 220 11.62 -15.98 2.57
N THR A 221 10.82 -15.96 1.50
CA THR A 221 11.29 -15.61 0.16
C THR A 221 11.78 -14.15 0.10
N LEU A 222 11.11 -13.22 0.78
CA LEU A 222 11.58 -11.83 0.91
C LEU A 222 12.92 -11.75 1.62
N GLY A 223 13.13 -12.53 2.69
CA GLY A 223 14.42 -12.63 3.38
C GLY A 223 15.54 -13.18 2.47
N GLU A 224 15.24 -14.19 1.64
CA GLU A 224 16.17 -14.70 0.63
C GLU A 224 16.52 -13.65 -0.42
N MET A 225 15.52 -12.89 -0.91
CA MET A 225 15.74 -11.78 -1.85
C MET A 225 16.55 -10.63 -1.25
N LYS A 226 16.41 -10.38 0.06
CA LYS A 226 17.26 -9.42 0.77
C LYS A 226 18.69 -9.91 0.87
N ALA A 227 18.88 -11.18 1.21
CA ALA A 227 20.20 -11.78 1.41
C ALA A 227 21.02 -11.85 0.12
N ASP A 228 20.40 -12.10 -1.03
CA ASP A 228 21.08 -12.16 -2.33
C ASP A 228 21.09 -10.82 -3.10
N GLY A 229 20.51 -9.75 -2.51
CA GLY A 229 20.52 -8.39 -3.05
C GLY A 229 19.43 -8.09 -4.08
N LYS A 230 18.60 -9.06 -4.46
CA LYS A 230 17.54 -8.87 -5.47
C LYS A 230 16.50 -7.85 -5.04
N LEU A 231 16.15 -7.83 -3.75
CA LEU A 231 15.19 -6.85 -3.21
C LEU A 231 15.76 -5.42 -3.31
N GLY A 232 17.03 -5.23 -2.98
CA GLY A 232 17.71 -3.93 -3.11
C GLY A 232 17.85 -3.47 -4.57
N GLU A 233 18.08 -4.40 -5.51
CA GLU A 233 18.08 -4.11 -6.96
C GLU A 233 16.72 -3.56 -7.40
N ILE A 234 15.63 -4.23 -7.03
CA ILE A 234 14.27 -3.79 -7.37
C ILE A 234 13.97 -2.43 -6.72
N SER A 235 14.32 -2.25 -5.44
CA SER A 235 14.13 -0.97 -4.74
C SER A 235 14.89 0.17 -5.42
N THR A 236 16.13 -0.06 -5.81
CA THR A 236 16.96 0.94 -6.50
C THR A 236 16.40 1.31 -7.87
N LYS A 237 15.82 0.36 -8.60
CA LYS A 237 15.13 0.62 -9.88
C LYS A 237 14.01 1.65 -9.73
N TRP A 238 13.21 1.55 -8.67
CA TRP A 238 12.01 2.37 -8.49
C TRP A 238 12.28 3.67 -7.71
N PHE A 239 13.18 3.65 -6.73
CA PHE A 239 13.40 4.75 -5.79
C PHE A 239 14.80 5.37 -5.88
N GLY A 240 15.70 4.79 -6.69
CA GLY A 240 17.10 5.26 -6.81
C GLY A 240 18.02 4.77 -5.69
N SER A 241 17.48 4.09 -4.67
CA SER A 241 18.23 3.49 -3.56
C SER A 241 17.45 2.33 -2.94
N ASP A 242 18.12 1.51 -2.13
CA ASP A 242 17.43 0.48 -1.33
C ASP A 242 16.80 1.11 -0.08
N ILE A 243 15.47 1.26 -0.10
CA ILE A 243 14.67 1.77 1.03
C ILE A 243 13.90 0.65 1.75
N THR A 244 14.19 -0.60 1.45
CA THR A 244 13.55 -1.75 2.10
C THR A 244 14.09 -2.00 3.50
N ILE A 245 13.25 -2.52 4.40
CA ILE A 245 13.58 -2.82 5.80
C ILE A 245 13.42 -4.29 6.16
N VAL A 246 13.29 -5.16 5.15
CA VAL A 246 13.24 -6.62 5.34
C VAL A 246 14.50 -7.10 6.06
N LYS A 247 14.28 -7.94 7.10
CA LYS A 247 15.35 -8.53 7.92
C LYS A 247 15.77 -9.90 7.40
#